data_85d3597c80f5bef880b15252cce39556
#
_entry.id   85d3597c80f5bef880b15252cce39556
#
_cell.length_a   1.000
_cell.length_b   1.000
_cell.length_c   1.000
_cell.angle_alpha   90.00
_cell.angle_beta   90.00
_cell.angle_gamma   90.00
#
_symmetry.space_group_name_H-M   'P 1'
#
loop_
_entity.id
_entity.type
_entity.pdbx_description
1 polymer ?
#
loop_
_entity_poly.entity_id
_entity_poly.type
_entity_poly.pdbx_seq_one_letter_code
_entity_poly.pdbx_strand_id
1 'polypeptide(L)'
;IMTLWIQQISSGELGEKKALAKQLLLLGICFFVLSYLIFALAHSAGIFIVGVMIFFVGFNVHEPIMQSLASKFAKAGQKGAALGIFNSFGFFGSFIGGLCGGILFGKIGVFALGIAVAALGCVWFILLLSLTDPKIFKNLYFQKGVDGNFAALKDQNGVIEIYETDKNLVVKFNSNLINEEQIYKTLKGQNGI
;
A
#
# COMPACT_ATOMS: atom_id res chain seq x y z
N ILE A 1 2.32 -1.89 -23.96
CA ILE A 1 3.26 -2.22 -22.87
C ILE A 1 3.88 -0.94 -22.31
N MET A 2 4.46 -0.05 -23.13
CA MET A 2 5.09 1.19 -22.69
C MET A 2 4.13 2.14 -21.94
N THR A 3 2.89 2.26 -22.34
CA THR A 3 1.86 3.05 -21.68
C THR A 3 1.52 2.52 -20.27
N LEU A 4 1.55 1.20 -20.08
CA LEU A 4 1.30 0.56 -18.77
C LEU A 4 2.43 0.86 -17.79
N TRP A 5 3.68 0.88 -18.22
CA TRP A 5 4.83 1.28 -17.39
C TRP A 5 4.74 2.74 -16.94
N ILE A 6 4.36 3.65 -17.85
CA ILE A 6 4.17 5.06 -17.52
C ILE A 6 3.04 5.21 -16.49
N GLN A 7 1.94 4.47 -16.66
CA GLN A 7 0.81 4.48 -15.73
C GLN A 7 1.22 3.96 -14.34
N GLN A 8 2.04 2.91 -14.28
CA GLN A 8 2.54 2.34 -13.03
C GLN A 8 3.42 3.33 -12.25
N ILE A 9 4.37 3.99 -12.95
CA ILE A 9 5.22 5.02 -12.35
C ILE A 9 4.38 6.20 -11.87
N SER A 10 3.47 6.68 -12.70
CA SER A 10 2.59 7.81 -12.40
C SER A 10 1.68 7.53 -11.20
N SER A 11 1.11 6.33 -11.09
CA SER A 11 0.23 5.97 -9.97
C SER A 11 1.01 5.88 -8.65
N GLY A 12 2.24 5.37 -8.67
CA GLY A 12 3.13 5.37 -7.51
C GLY A 12 3.43 6.79 -7.03
N GLU A 13 3.82 7.69 -7.93
CA GLU A 13 4.08 9.09 -7.59
C GLU A 13 2.83 9.83 -7.11
N LEU A 14 1.67 9.60 -7.72
CA LEU A 14 0.41 10.20 -7.29
C LEU A 14 -0.01 9.70 -5.91
N GLY A 15 0.18 8.41 -5.63
CA GLY A 15 -0.09 7.81 -4.33
C GLY A 15 0.75 8.43 -3.21
N GLU A 16 2.02 8.73 -3.49
CA GLU A 16 2.94 9.32 -2.51
C GLU A 16 2.78 10.84 -2.38
N LYS A 17 2.85 11.58 -3.48
CA LYS A 17 2.86 13.05 -3.47
C LYS A 17 1.51 13.66 -3.06
N LYS A 18 0.38 13.07 -3.50
CA LYS A 18 -0.96 13.58 -3.21
C LYS A 18 -1.63 12.88 -2.03
N ALA A 19 -0.95 11.92 -1.41
CA ALA A 19 -1.49 11.10 -0.33
C ALA A 19 -2.87 10.46 -0.67
N LEU A 20 -3.03 10.03 -1.92
CA LEU A 20 -4.24 9.39 -2.45
C LEU A 20 -4.16 7.86 -2.43
N ALA A 21 -3.18 7.30 -1.70
CA ALA A 21 -2.89 5.87 -1.71
C ALA A 21 -4.12 5.01 -1.43
N LYS A 22 -4.90 5.34 -0.40
CA LYS A 22 -6.13 4.60 -0.06
C LYS A 22 -7.16 4.66 -1.19
N GLN A 23 -7.36 5.84 -1.77
CA GLN A 23 -8.34 6.03 -2.85
C GLN A 23 -7.95 5.26 -4.11
N LEU A 24 -6.66 5.29 -4.46
CA LEU A 24 -6.13 4.56 -5.61
C LEU A 24 -6.18 3.03 -5.40
N LEU A 25 -5.95 2.54 -4.16
CA LEU A 25 -6.15 1.13 -3.84
C LEU A 25 -7.61 0.71 -4.02
N LEU A 26 -8.55 1.48 -3.50
CA LEU A 26 -9.97 1.22 -3.66
C LEU A 26 -10.38 1.22 -5.14
N LEU A 27 -9.87 2.20 -5.92
CA LEU A 27 -10.09 2.26 -7.36
C LEU A 27 -9.53 1.01 -8.07
N GLY A 28 -8.32 0.57 -7.72
CA GLY A 28 -7.72 -0.64 -8.29
C GLY A 28 -8.58 -1.88 -8.04
N ILE A 29 -9.14 -2.04 -6.83
CA ILE A 29 -10.05 -3.16 -6.53
C ILE A 29 -11.37 -3.04 -7.32
N CYS A 30 -11.92 -1.86 -7.49
CA CYS A 30 -13.09 -1.68 -8.35
C CYS A 30 -12.83 -2.20 -9.77
N PHE A 31 -11.64 -1.93 -10.33
CA PHE A 31 -11.25 -2.47 -11.63
C PHE A 31 -11.11 -4.00 -11.60
N PHE A 32 -10.57 -4.59 -10.53
CA PHE A 32 -10.53 -6.06 -10.41
C PHE A 32 -11.92 -6.66 -10.36
N VAL A 33 -12.81 -6.16 -9.52
CA VAL A 33 -14.19 -6.64 -9.43
C VAL A 33 -14.90 -6.53 -10.78
N LEU A 34 -14.79 -5.37 -11.43
CA LEU A 34 -15.38 -5.16 -12.76
C LEU A 34 -14.81 -6.13 -13.80
N SER A 35 -13.50 -6.35 -13.81
CA SER A 35 -12.86 -7.30 -14.71
C SER A 35 -13.38 -8.73 -14.53
N TYR A 36 -13.47 -9.20 -13.30
CA TYR A 36 -13.97 -10.56 -13.02
C TYR A 36 -15.47 -10.72 -13.34
N LEU A 37 -16.28 -9.68 -13.17
CA LEU A 37 -17.66 -9.68 -13.65
C LEU A 37 -17.73 -9.77 -15.18
N ILE A 38 -16.87 -9.05 -15.88
CA ILE A 38 -16.76 -9.14 -17.34
C ILE A 38 -16.33 -10.56 -17.75
N PHE A 39 -15.35 -11.18 -17.08
CA PHE A 39 -14.94 -12.56 -17.36
C PHE A 39 -16.10 -13.55 -17.15
N ALA A 40 -16.87 -13.38 -16.08
CA ALA A 40 -18.04 -14.22 -15.81
C ALA A 40 -19.08 -14.12 -16.94
N LEU A 41 -19.28 -12.94 -17.50
CA LEU A 41 -20.30 -12.66 -18.53
C LEU A 41 -19.76 -12.70 -19.97
N ALA A 42 -18.48 -13.05 -20.17
CA ALA A 42 -17.86 -13.03 -21.49
C ALA A 42 -18.38 -14.16 -22.36
N HIS A 43 -19.12 -13.80 -23.40
CA HIS A 43 -19.62 -14.73 -24.44
C HIS A 43 -18.79 -14.69 -25.73
N SER A 44 -17.78 -13.82 -25.81
CA SER A 44 -16.89 -13.69 -26.95
C SER A 44 -15.47 -13.37 -26.53
N ALA A 45 -14.50 -13.70 -27.37
CA ALA A 45 -13.10 -13.37 -27.17
C ALA A 45 -12.87 -11.85 -27.03
N GLY A 46 -13.62 -11.03 -27.77
CA GLY A 46 -13.52 -9.57 -27.68
C GLY A 46 -13.89 -9.04 -26.29
N ILE A 47 -15.00 -9.51 -25.71
CA ILE A 47 -15.42 -9.13 -24.35
C ILE A 47 -14.39 -9.61 -23.32
N PHE A 48 -13.85 -10.83 -23.47
CA PHE A 48 -12.81 -11.34 -22.61
C PHE A 48 -11.55 -10.46 -22.63
N ILE A 49 -11.10 -10.04 -23.82
CA ILE A 49 -9.94 -9.13 -23.99
C ILE A 49 -10.21 -7.80 -23.28
N VAL A 50 -11.41 -7.23 -23.36
CA VAL A 50 -11.76 -6.01 -22.62
C VAL A 50 -11.63 -6.23 -21.11
N GLY A 51 -12.10 -7.36 -20.58
CA GLY A 51 -11.91 -7.75 -19.19
C GLY A 51 -10.42 -7.79 -18.80
N VAL A 52 -9.57 -8.39 -19.64
CA VAL A 52 -8.12 -8.44 -19.43
C VAL A 52 -7.51 -7.04 -19.38
N MET A 53 -7.90 -6.16 -20.27
CA MET A 53 -7.40 -4.77 -20.30
C MET A 53 -7.76 -4.02 -19.01
N ILE A 54 -9.01 -4.16 -18.54
CA ILE A 54 -9.48 -3.56 -17.28
C ILE A 54 -8.73 -4.14 -16.08
N PHE A 55 -8.49 -5.45 -16.07
CA PHE A 55 -7.68 -6.10 -15.03
C PHE A 55 -6.29 -5.48 -14.94
N PHE A 56 -5.61 -5.33 -16.07
CA PHE A 56 -4.26 -4.75 -16.08
C PHE A 56 -4.23 -3.27 -15.67
N VAL A 57 -5.29 -2.50 -15.97
CA VAL A 57 -5.41 -1.14 -15.44
C VAL A 57 -5.46 -1.16 -13.92
N GLY A 58 -6.31 -2.00 -13.33
CA GLY A 58 -6.40 -2.17 -11.88
C GLY A 58 -5.08 -2.64 -11.26
N PHE A 59 -4.43 -3.62 -11.86
CA PHE A 59 -3.16 -4.18 -11.41
C PHE A 59 -2.04 -3.13 -11.38
N ASN A 60 -1.87 -2.37 -12.47
CA ASN A 60 -0.83 -1.34 -12.57
C ASN A 60 -1.07 -0.14 -11.63
N VAL A 61 -2.30 0.07 -11.17
CA VAL A 61 -2.59 1.07 -10.13
C VAL A 61 -2.33 0.49 -8.75
N HIS A 62 -2.76 -0.74 -8.49
CA HIS A 62 -2.79 -1.35 -7.16
C HIS A 62 -1.40 -1.79 -6.67
N GLU A 63 -0.62 -2.48 -7.52
CA GLU A 63 0.62 -3.12 -7.11
C GLU A 63 1.70 -2.15 -6.60
N PRO A 64 2.05 -1.05 -7.30
CA PRO A 64 3.10 -0.14 -6.83
C PRO A 64 2.71 0.56 -5.52
N ILE A 65 1.41 0.81 -5.32
CA ILE A 65 0.92 1.43 -4.09
C ILE A 65 1.04 0.45 -2.91
N MET A 66 0.71 -0.83 -3.11
CA MET A 66 0.86 -1.85 -2.07
C MET A 66 2.32 -2.01 -1.64
N GLN A 67 3.26 -2.04 -2.59
CA GLN A 67 4.69 -2.11 -2.29
C GLN A 67 5.17 -0.85 -1.56
N SER A 68 4.75 0.33 -1.99
CA SER A 68 5.05 1.60 -1.32
C SER A 68 4.53 1.61 0.12
N LEU A 69 3.30 1.16 0.34
CA LEU A 69 2.71 1.05 1.68
C LEU A 69 3.46 0.04 2.56
N ALA A 70 3.78 -1.15 2.05
CA ALA A 70 4.56 -2.15 2.78
C ALA A 70 5.89 -1.57 3.28
N SER A 71 6.58 -0.82 2.41
CA SER A 71 7.81 -0.10 2.76
C SER A 71 7.58 1.03 3.77
N LYS A 72 6.46 1.76 3.66
CA LYS A 72 6.15 2.93 4.49
C LYS A 72 5.76 2.56 5.92
N PHE A 73 5.05 1.45 6.09
CA PHE A 73 4.68 0.92 7.41
C PHE A 73 5.86 0.24 8.10
N ALA A 74 6.85 -0.24 7.36
CA ALA A 74 8.05 -0.85 7.93
C ALA A 74 8.97 0.19 8.60
N LYS A 75 9.76 -0.27 9.60
CA LYS A 75 10.86 0.52 10.16
C LYS A 75 11.96 0.70 9.12
N ALA A 76 12.76 1.76 9.25
CA ALA A 76 13.80 2.12 8.27
C ALA A 76 14.78 0.98 7.98
N GLY A 77 15.29 0.32 9.03
CA GLY A 77 16.20 -0.82 8.90
C GLY A 77 15.56 -2.14 8.47
N GLN A 78 14.22 -2.22 8.37
CA GLN A 78 13.46 -3.45 8.08
C GLN A 78 12.70 -3.40 6.77
N LYS A 79 12.86 -2.35 5.97
CA LYS A 79 12.14 -2.18 4.69
C LYS A 79 12.36 -3.32 3.72
N GLY A 80 13.61 -3.78 3.59
CA GLY A 80 13.94 -4.93 2.74
C GLY A 80 13.26 -6.21 3.19
N ALA A 81 13.26 -6.51 4.49
CA ALA A 81 12.58 -7.67 5.05
C ALA A 81 11.05 -7.58 4.83
N ALA A 82 10.45 -6.42 5.07
CA ALA A 82 9.02 -6.20 4.85
C ALA A 82 8.62 -6.43 3.39
N LEU A 83 9.40 -5.91 2.44
CA LEU A 83 9.17 -6.13 1.00
C LEU A 83 9.42 -7.59 0.61
N GLY A 84 10.43 -8.24 1.18
CA GLY A 84 10.67 -9.67 0.99
C GLY A 84 9.48 -10.53 1.42
N ILE A 85 8.96 -10.28 2.62
CA ILE A 85 7.76 -10.95 3.14
C ILE A 85 6.55 -10.67 2.24
N PHE A 86 6.33 -9.41 1.88
CA PHE A 86 5.23 -9.01 1.00
C PHE A 86 5.26 -9.78 -0.33
N ASN A 87 6.42 -9.82 -1.00
CA ASN A 87 6.57 -10.52 -2.26
C ASN A 87 6.42 -12.05 -2.10
N SER A 88 6.94 -12.62 -1.01
CA SER A 88 6.80 -14.06 -0.72
C SER A 88 5.32 -14.46 -0.57
N PHE A 89 4.53 -13.66 0.17
CA PHE A 89 3.09 -13.87 0.27
C PHE A 89 2.38 -13.66 -1.07
N GLY A 90 2.84 -12.72 -1.90
CA GLY A 90 2.32 -12.53 -3.26
C GLY A 90 2.52 -13.76 -4.14
N PHE A 91 3.72 -14.34 -4.16
CA PHE A 91 4.00 -15.58 -4.90
C PHE A 91 3.22 -16.78 -4.34
N PHE A 92 3.15 -16.91 -3.02
CA PHE A 92 2.36 -17.95 -2.37
C PHE A 92 0.87 -17.82 -2.72
N GLY A 93 0.32 -16.60 -2.67
CA GLY A 93 -1.05 -16.31 -3.09
C GLY A 93 -1.30 -16.65 -4.56
N SER A 94 -0.36 -16.34 -5.45
CA SER A 94 -0.44 -16.69 -6.87
C SER A 94 -0.44 -18.20 -7.09
N PHE A 95 0.38 -18.95 -6.34
CA PHE A 95 0.40 -20.41 -6.39
C PHE A 95 -0.94 -21.01 -5.94
N ILE A 96 -1.42 -20.62 -4.76
CA ILE A 96 -2.71 -21.09 -4.22
C ILE A 96 -3.87 -20.69 -5.16
N GLY A 97 -3.86 -19.43 -5.63
CA GLY A 97 -4.87 -18.91 -6.54
C GLY A 97 -4.92 -19.68 -7.86
N GLY A 98 -3.76 -20.00 -8.44
CA GLY A 98 -3.66 -20.80 -9.65
C GLY A 98 -4.17 -22.23 -9.45
N LEU A 99 -3.74 -22.89 -8.36
CA LEU A 99 -4.15 -24.25 -8.04
C LEU A 99 -5.67 -24.34 -7.77
N CYS A 100 -6.17 -23.52 -6.84
CA CYS A 100 -7.59 -23.50 -6.48
C CYS A 100 -8.46 -23.03 -7.65
N GLY A 101 -8.01 -21.99 -8.36
CA GLY A 101 -8.70 -21.45 -9.52
C GLY A 101 -8.83 -22.46 -10.65
N GLY A 102 -7.77 -23.23 -10.95
CA GLY A 102 -7.82 -24.32 -11.94
C GLY A 102 -8.80 -25.43 -11.57
N ILE A 103 -8.78 -25.88 -10.31
CA ILE A 103 -9.72 -26.90 -9.82
C ILE A 103 -11.17 -26.40 -9.85
N LEU A 104 -11.41 -25.18 -9.38
CA LEU A 104 -12.74 -24.60 -9.36
C LEU A 104 -13.27 -24.35 -10.78
N PHE A 105 -12.41 -23.85 -11.67
CA PHE A 105 -12.78 -23.68 -13.08
C PHE A 105 -13.33 -24.97 -13.69
N GLY A 106 -12.66 -26.09 -13.47
CA GLY A 106 -13.09 -27.39 -13.97
C GLY A 106 -14.39 -27.90 -13.35
N LYS A 107 -14.71 -27.48 -12.10
CA LYS A 107 -15.92 -27.96 -11.38
C LYS A 107 -17.14 -27.06 -11.54
N ILE A 108 -16.95 -25.75 -11.49
CA ILE A 108 -18.06 -24.78 -11.43
C ILE A 108 -18.12 -23.84 -12.65
N GLY A 109 -17.14 -23.93 -13.55
CA GLY A 109 -17.07 -23.15 -14.77
C GLY A 109 -16.68 -21.68 -14.58
N VAL A 110 -16.55 -20.97 -15.71
CA VAL A 110 -16.06 -19.57 -15.74
C VAL A 110 -16.99 -18.62 -15.00
N PHE A 111 -18.29 -18.76 -15.21
CA PHE A 111 -19.29 -17.85 -14.63
C PHE A 111 -19.24 -17.86 -13.10
N ALA A 112 -19.35 -19.04 -12.50
CA ALA A 112 -19.38 -19.16 -11.04
C ALA A 112 -18.03 -18.78 -10.43
N LEU A 113 -16.91 -19.14 -11.08
CA LEU A 113 -15.58 -18.73 -10.64
C LEU A 113 -15.40 -17.20 -10.69
N GLY A 114 -15.80 -16.54 -11.79
CA GLY A 114 -15.73 -15.10 -11.93
C GLY A 114 -16.54 -14.37 -10.87
N ILE A 115 -17.77 -14.83 -10.57
CA ILE A 115 -18.60 -14.27 -9.50
C ILE A 115 -17.94 -14.48 -8.12
N ALA A 116 -17.40 -15.68 -7.84
CA ALA A 116 -16.73 -15.96 -6.57
C ALA A 116 -15.52 -15.05 -6.35
N VAL A 117 -14.69 -14.84 -7.37
CA VAL A 117 -13.52 -13.95 -7.27
C VAL A 117 -13.95 -12.48 -7.15
N ALA A 118 -15.00 -12.05 -7.87
CA ALA A 118 -15.55 -10.71 -7.71
C ALA A 118 -16.09 -10.48 -6.29
N ALA A 119 -16.75 -11.46 -5.70
CA ALA A 119 -17.22 -11.39 -4.31
C ALA A 119 -16.05 -11.27 -3.31
N LEU A 120 -14.96 -12.03 -3.50
CA LEU A 120 -13.73 -11.86 -2.72
C LEU A 120 -13.14 -10.46 -2.87
N GLY A 121 -13.17 -9.89 -4.07
CA GLY A 121 -12.78 -8.51 -4.32
C GLY A 121 -13.62 -7.51 -3.53
N CYS A 122 -14.95 -7.73 -3.44
CA CYS A 122 -15.83 -6.89 -2.63
C CYS A 122 -15.50 -6.99 -1.12
N VAL A 123 -15.22 -8.20 -0.62
CA VAL A 123 -14.76 -8.38 0.77
C VAL A 123 -13.44 -7.61 1.01
N TRP A 124 -12.49 -7.73 0.10
CA TRP A 124 -11.23 -7.00 0.17
C TRP A 124 -11.44 -5.48 0.14
N PHE A 125 -12.36 -5.00 -0.70
CA PHE A 125 -12.74 -3.59 -0.73
C PHE A 125 -13.23 -3.09 0.63
N ILE A 126 -14.13 -3.86 1.28
CA ILE A 126 -14.66 -3.53 2.62
C ILE A 126 -13.53 -3.50 3.66
N LEU A 127 -12.62 -4.46 3.64
CA LEU A 127 -11.46 -4.49 4.54
C LEU A 127 -10.56 -3.28 4.33
N LEU A 128 -10.35 -2.84 3.08
CA LEU A 128 -9.56 -1.64 2.80
C LEU A 128 -10.23 -0.34 3.26
N LEU A 129 -11.54 -0.29 3.41
CA LEU A 129 -12.20 0.88 4.01
C LEU A 129 -11.72 1.12 5.45
N SER A 130 -11.36 0.05 6.18
CA SER A 130 -10.81 0.11 7.54
C SER A 130 -9.32 0.45 7.58
N LEU A 131 -8.63 0.51 6.43
CA LEU A 131 -7.20 0.84 6.39
C LEU A 131 -6.96 2.25 6.89
N THR A 132 -6.05 2.37 7.84
CA THR A 132 -5.59 3.66 8.35
C THR A 132 -4.86 4.43 7.25
N ASP A 133 -5.18 5.72 7.08
CA ASP A 133 -4.55 6.54 6.05
C ASP A 133 -3.04 6.70 6.33
N PRO A 134 -2.16 6.32 5.42
CA PRO A 134 -0.71 6.43 5.59
C PRO A 134 -0.19 7.87 5.69
N LYS A 135 -1.05 8.88 5.47
CA LYS A 135 -0.74 10.31 5.70
C LYS A 135 -0.35 10.62 7.14
N ILE A 136 -0.84 9.82 8.08
CA ILE A 136 -0.56 10.03 9.50
C ILE A 136 0.92 9.81 9.85
N PHE A 137 1.68 9.08 9.01
CA PHE A 137 3.10 8.86 9.22
C PHE A 137 3.91 9.93 8.50
N LYS A 138 4.48 10.84 9.27
CA LYS A 138 5.34 11.91 8.78
C LYS A 138 6.78 11.71 9.23
N ASN A 139 7.70 12.31 8.46
CA ASN A 139 9.12 12.32 8.78
C ASN A 139 9.58 13.77 8.95
N LEU A 140 10.27 14.06 10.07
CA LEU A 140 11.02 15.28 10.28
C LEU A 140 12.50 15.00 10.08
N TYR A 141 13.17 15.88 9.37
CA TYR A 141 14.59 15.76 9.02
C TYR A 141 15.39 16.82 9.79
N PHE A 142 16.37 16.37 10.55
CA PHE A 142 17.32 17.21 11.28
C PHE A 142 18.71 16.99 10.73
N GLN A 143 19.53 18.05 10.66
CA GLN A 143 20.92 17.89 10.28
C GLN A 143 21.68 17.07 11.34
N LYS A 144 22.68 16.27 10.91
CA LYS A 144 23.56 15.57 11.85
C LYS A 144 24.30 16.56 12.73
N GLY A 145 24.33 16.31 14.04
CA GLY A 145 25.00 17.17 15.01
C GLY A 145 24.13 18.28 15.60
N VAL A 146 22.83 18.29 15.34
CA VAL A 146 21.89 19.16 16.05
C VAL A 146 21.78 18.69 17.51
N ASP A 147 22.12 19.58 18.43
CA ASP A 147 21.94 19.35 19.87
C ASP A 147 20.45 19.28 20.20
N GLY A 148 20.05 18.19 20.81
CA GLY A 148 18.67 17.97 21.22
C GLY A 148 18.50 16.70 22.05
N ASN A 149 17.48 16.69 22.88
CA ASN A 149 17.18 15.52 23.74
C ASN A 149 16.40 14.45 22.95
N PHE A 150 17.08 13.79 22.00
CA PHE A 150 16.48 12.71 21.21
C PHE A 150 16.15 11.45 22.04
N ALA A 151 16.80 11.27 23.20
CA ALA A 151 16.46 10.18 24.10
C ALA A 151 15.04 10.36 24.67
N ALA A 152 14.69 11.56 25.12
CA ALA A 152 13.35 11.86 25.61
C ALA A 152 12.28 11.75 24.49
N LEU A 153 12.66 12.04 23.25
CA LEU A 153 11.76 11.89 22.10
C LEU A 153 11.45 10.42 21.79
N LYS A 154 12.39 9.52 22.02
CA LYS A 154 12.20 8.09 21.71
C LYS A 154 11.11 7.44 22.57
N ASP A 155 10.93 7.93 23.78
CA ASP A 155 9.92 7.43 24.73
C ASP A 155 8.58 8.17 24.61
N GLN A 156 8.49 9.17 23.75
CA GLN A 156 7.29 9.99 23.58
C GLN A 156 6.22 9.27 22.76
N ASN A 157 5.00 9.26 23.28
CA ASN A 157 3.86 8.65 22.59
C ASN A 157 3.61 9.37 21.24
N GLY A 158 3.59 8.59 20.17
CA GLY A 158 3.44 9.12 18.81
C GLY A 158 4.73 9.12 17.99
N VAL A 159 5.90 9.01 18.60
CA VAL A 159 7.17 8.77 17.89
C VAL A 159 7.30 7.28 17.59
N ILE A 160 7.50 6.94 16.32
CA ILE A 160 7.58 5.56 15.85
C ILE A 160 9.00 5.08 15.82
N GLU A 161 9.88 5.91 15.28
CA GLU A 161 11.29 5.56 15.08
C GLU A 161 12.14 6.82 14.91
N ILE A 162 13.35 6.78 15.44
CA ILE A 162 14.41 7.74 15.18
C ILE A 162 15.56 6.98 14.55
N TYR A 163 15.99 7.38 13.36
CA TYR A 163 17.08 6.72 12.64
C TYR A 163 17.95 7.74 11.90
N GLU A 164 19.20 7.36 11.71
CA GLU A 164 20.16 8.18 10.95
C GLU A 164 20.22 7.74 9.49
N THR A 165 20.33 8.72 8.62
CA THR A 165 20.70 8.57 7.22
C THR A 165 22.09 9.20 7.00
N ASP A 166 22.65 9.06 5.81
CA ASP A 166 23.99 9.61 5.52
C ASP A 166 24.12 11.10 5.85
N LYS A 167 23.06 11.88 5.67
CA LYS A 167 23.08 13.34 5.83
C LYS A 167 22.22 13.86 7.00
N ASN A 168 21.21 13.12 7.42
CA ASN A 168 20.19 13.60 8.35
C ASN A 168 19.86 12.58 9.44
N LEU A 169 19.45 13.11 10.58
CA LEU A 169 18.70 12.37 11.59
C LEU A 169 17.21 12.52 11.28
N VAL A 170 16.48 11.40 11.20
CA VAL A 170 15.06 11.38 10.82
C VAL A 170 14.22 10.90 11.97
N VAL A 171 13.20 11.69 12.33
CA VAL A 171 12.18 11.32 13.32
C VAL A 171 10.89 10.98 12.58
N LYS A 172 10.51 9.70 12.60
CA LYS A 172 9.24 9.21 12.06
C LYS A 172 8.19 9.22 13.17
N PHE A 173 7.07 9.87 12.93
CA PHE A 173 6.03 10.06 13.94
C PHE A 173 4.62 9.94 13.36
N ASN A 174 3.66 9.70 14.25
CA ASN A 174 2.22 9.65 13.93
C ASN A 174 1.61 11.04 14.19
N SER A 175 1.22 11.74 13.13
CA SER A 175 0.67 13.10 13.21
C SER A 175 -0.68 13.20 13.91
N ASN A 176 -1.38 12.08 14.17
CA ASN A 176 -2.61 12.08 14.96
C ASN A 176 -2.33 12.07 16.48
N LEU A 177 -1.14 11.65 16.88
CA LEU A 177 -0.76 11.53 18.31
C LEU A 177 0.16 12.65 18.76
N ILE A 178 1.01 13.16 17.85
CA ILE A 178 1.99 14.20 18.15
C ILE A 178 2.15 15.13 16.94
N ASN A 179 2.25 16.43 17.21
CA ASN A 179 2.51 17.42 16.15
C ASN A 179 4.00 17.83 16.10
N GLU A 180 4.38 18.50 15.03
CA GLU A 180 5.77 18.94 14.79
C GLU A 180 6.26 19.89 15.88
N GLU A 181 5.40 20.81 16.39
CA GLU A 181 5.76 21.75 17.46
C GLU A 181 6.10 21.04 18.76
N GLN A 182 5.36 19.99 19.12
CA GLN A 182 5.63 19.19 20.32
C GLN A 182 6.97 18.47 20.21
N ILE A 183 7.32 17.96 19.02
CA ILE A 183 8.64 17.36 18.76
C ILE A 183 9.74 18.39 18.96
N TYR A 184 9.60 19.60 18.40
CA TYR A 184 10.56 20.66 18.58
C TYR A 184 10.70 21.13 20.04
N LYS A 185 9.59 21.22 20.80
CA LYS A 185 9.60 21.57 22.23
C LYS A 185 10.37 20.54 23.06
N THR A 186 10.11 19.26 22.82
CA THR A 186 10.81 18.17 23.51
C THR A 186 12.30 18.17 23.21
N LEU A 187 12.67 18.38 21.94
CA LEU A 187 14.09 18.49 21.57
C LEU A 187 14.82 19.64 22.26
N LYS A 188 14.15 20.79 22.42
CA LYS A 188 14.74 21.97 23.09
C LYS A 188 14.73 21.87 24.62
N GLY A 189 14.25 20.80 25.18
CA GLY A 189 14.14 20.63 26.63
C GLY A 189 13.09 21.53 27.30
N GLN A 190 12.23 22.20 26.51
CA GLN A 190 11.10 22.99 27.01
C GLN A 190 9.88 22.11 27.17
N ASN A 191 9.92 21.15 28.08
CA ASN A 191 8.71 20.57 28.63
C ASN A 191 8.09 21.64 29.53
N GLY A 192 7.09 22.35 29.00
CA GLY A 192 6.34 23.31 29.80
C GLY A 192 5.71 22.61 31.00
N ILE A 193 5.99 23.16 32.16
CA ILE A 193 5.19 23.05 33.35
C ILE A 193 3.80 23.60 33.06
#